data_392da29cf25c55d382704957e31c4c38
#
_entry.id   392da29cf25c55d382704957e31c4c38
#
_cell.length_a   1.000
_cell.length_b   1.000
_cell.length_c   1.000
_cell.angle_alpha   90.00
_cell.angle_beta   90.00
_cell.angle_gamma   90.00
#
_symmetry.space_group_name_H-M   'P 1'
#
loop_
_entity.id
_entity.type
_entity.pdbx_description
1 polymer ?
#
loop_
_entity_poly.entity_id
_entity_poly.type
_entity_poly.pdbx_seq_one_letter_code
_entity_poly.pdbx_strand_id
1 'polypeptide(L)'
;MKLHTLAERRSMLFRLLAAGALSSAAASASAHHSFAMFDPQHPVQLEGTVKTWEFTNPHSWLILLVMKGDTPIEYSIEGSSVNTLVRQGFGPHTFSPGEKLSVTISPLKSGDNGGALVKAVKADGTILTESPTPN
;
A
#
# COMPACT_ATOMS: atom_id res chain seq x y z
N MET A 1 -9.25 40.28 37.09
CA MET A 1 -9.67 39.37 36.02
C MET A 1 -10.06 40.26 34.83
N LYS A 2 -9.23 40.31 33.75
CA LYS A 2 -9.52 41.11 32.55
C LYS A 2 -10.53 40.38 31.69
N LEU A 3 -11.69 40.97 31.54
CA LEU A 3 -12.74 40.46 30.61
C LEU A 3 -12.29 40.79 29.18
N HIS A 4 -11.95 39.76 28.41
CA HIS A 4 -11.69 39.93 26.97
C HIS A 4 -12.94 40.41 26.25
N THR A 5 -12.78 41.39 25.39
CA THR A 5 -13.91 41.99 24.62
C THR A 5 -14.45 40.96 23.62
N LEU A 6 -15.73 41.17 23.23
CA LEU A 6 -16.38 40.31 22.22
C LEU A 6 -15.64 40.27 20.87
N ALA A 7 -14.91 41.34 20.55
CA ALA A 7 -14.08 41.43 19.34
C ALA A 7 -12.86 40.50 19.42
N GLU A 8 -12.18 40.41 20.58
CA GLU A 8 -11.03 39.53 20.81
C GLU A 8 -11.43 38.04 20.76
N ARG A 9 -12.62 37.71 21.32
CA ARG A 9 -13.16 36.35 21.26
C ARG A 9 -13.49 35.91 19.83
N ARG A 10 -14.03 36.80 19.01
CA ARG A 10 -14.31 36.54 17.59
C ARG A 10 -13.05 36.35 16.78
N SER A 11 -12.02 37.18 17.01
CA SER A 11 -10.72 37.05 16.35
C SER A 11 -10.02 35.72 16.70
N MET A 12 -10.13 35.26 17.95
CA MET A 12 -9.54 33.99 18.38
C MET A 12 -10.26 32.78 17.76
N LEU A 13 -11.58 32.82 17.64
CA LEU A 13 -12.37 31.77 16.96
C LEU A 13 -12.03 31.66 15.47
N PHE A 14 -11.87 32.80 14.77
CA PHE A 14 -11.46 32.80 13.36
C PHE A 14 -10.05 32.24 13.15
N ARG A 15 -9.13 32.52 14.06
CA ARG A 15 -7.75 31.97 14.00
C ARG A 15 -7.73 30.45 14.25
N LEU A 16 -8.55 29.94 15.15
CA LEU A 16 -8.67 28.50 15.43
C LEU A 16 -9.33 27.75 14.27
N LEU A 17 -10.36 28.34 13.62
CA LEU A 17 -11.00 27.76 12.43
C LEU A 17 -10.07 27.73 11.21
N ALA A 18 -9.25 28.79 11.02
CA ALA A 18 -8.27 28.84 9.94
C ALA A 18 -7.13 27.80 10.14
N ALA A 19 -6.67 27.59 11.38
CA ALA A 19 -5.66 26.58 11.70
C ALA A 19 -6.19 25.14 11.49
N GLY A 20 -7.47 24.88 11.78
CA GLY A 20 -8.09 23.59 11.54
C GLY A 20 -8.27 23.25 10.05
N ALA A 21 -8.52 24.24 9.20
CA ALA A 21 -8.68 24.06 7.76
C ALA A 21 -7.36 23.75 7.03
N LEU A 22 -6.23 24.27 7.51
CA LEU A 22 -4.91 23.96 6.95
C LEU A 22 -4.43 22.53 7.29
N SER A 23 -4.85 22.00 8.45
CA SER A 23 -4.43 20.65 8.88
C SER A 23 -5.10 19.53 8.07
N SER A 24 -6.30 19.76 7.55
CA SER A 24 -7.03 18.77 6.74
C SER A 24 -6.54 18.68 5.29
N ALA A 25 -5.90 19.74 4.76
CA ALA A 25 -5.34 19.73 3.41
C ALA A 25 -4.03 18.94 3.29
N ALA A 26 -3.26 18.83 4.40
CA ALA A 26 -1.98 18.10 4.41
C ALA A 26 -2.15 16.57 4.39
N ALA A 27 -3.27 16.03 4.91
CA ALA A 27 -3.52 14.59 4.95
C ALA A 27 -3.86 14.00 3.57
N SER A 28 -4.48 14.79 2.68
CA SER A 28 -4.83 14.35 1.32
C SER A 28 -3.63 14.27 0.38
N ALA A 29 -2.60 15.09 0.59
CA ALA A 29 -1.42 15.11 -0.27
C ALA A 29 -0.54 13.86 -0.11
N SER A 30 -0.54 13.21 1.07
CA SER A 30 0.27 12.03 1.33
C SER A 30 -0.26 10.77 0.62
N ALA A 31 -1.59 10.65 0.43
CA ALA A 31 -2.20 9.49 -0.22
C ALA A 31 -1.95 9.43 -1.74
N HIS A 32 -1.85 10.59 -2.42
CA HIS A 32 -1.60 10.64 -3.86
C HIS A 32 -0.14 10.38 -4.25
N HIS A 33 0.81 10.56 -3.33
CA HIS A 33 2.23 10.29 -3.61
C HIS A 33 2.58 8.79 -3.58
N SER A 34 1.79 7.96 -2.91
CA SER A 34 2.06 6.54 -2.72
C SER A 34 2.07 5.76 -4.05
N PHE A 35 1.12 6.01 -4.95
CA PHE A 35 1.03 5.30 -6.24
C PHE A 35 1.96 5.84 -7.33
N ALA A 36 2.46 7.07 -7.22
CA ALA A 36 3.34 7.68 -8.20
C ALA A 36 4.71 6.99 -8.32
N MET A 37 5.11 6.22 -7.30
CA MET A 37 6.36 5.47 -7.28
C MET A 37 6.34 4.18 -8.11
N PHE A 38 5.17 3.66 -8.44
CA PHE A 38 5.02 2.44 -9.22
C PHE A 38 4.83 2.71 -10.71
N ASP A 39 5.20 1.72 -11.56
CA ASP A 39 5.01 1.76 -13.00
C ASP A 39 3.94 0.75 -13.44
N PRO A 40 2.66 1.14 -13.48
CA PRO A 40 1.59 0.24 -13.90
C PRO A 40 1.56 0.00 -15.42
N GLN A 41 2.30 0.76 -16.21
CA GLN A 41 2.36 0.61 -17.66
C GLN A 41 3.26 -0.56 -18.10
N HIS A 42 4.22 -0.94 -17.24
CA HIS A 42 5.17 -2.01 -17.52
C HIS A 42 5.16 -3.06 -16.39
N PRO A 43 4.05 -3.81 -16.23
CA PRO A 43 3.96 -4.84 -15.19
C PRO A 43 5.00 -5.92 -15.40
N VAL A 44 5.52 -6.45 -14.31
CA VAL A 44 6.52 -7.52 -14.27
C VAL A 44 5.95 -8.75 -13.61
N GLN A 45 6.20 -9.93 -14.22
CA GLN A 45 5.88 -11.21 -13.61
C GLN A 45 7.11 -11.79 -12.91
N LEU A 46 6.91 -12.23 -11.68
CA LEU A 46 7.91 -12.83 -10.81
C LEU A 46 7.48 -14.25 -10.44
N GLU A 47 8.43 -15.18 -10.50
CA GLU A 47 8.27 -16.52 -9.95
C GLU A 47 9.09 -16.62 -8.67
N GLY A 48 8.46 -16.97 -7.55
CA GLY A 48 9.17 -16.98 -6.28
C GLY A 48 8.51 -17.81 -5.19
N THR A 49 9.15 -17.79 -4.04
CA THR A 49 8.68 -18.47 -2.83
C THR A 49 8.33 -17.43 -1.77
N VAL A 50 7.19 -17.58 -1.13
CA VAL A 50 6.76 -16.69 -0.04
C VAL A 50 7.73 -16.80 1.11
N LYS A 51 8.30 -15.67 1.53
CA LYS A 51 9.05 -15.54 2.78
C LYS A 51 8.09 -15.18 3.92
N THR A 52 7.31 -14.09 3.74
CA THR A 52 6.29 -13.65 4.70
C THR A 52 5.09 -13.04 3.97
N TRP A 53 3.93 -13.14 4.60
CA TRP A 53 2.72 -12.41 4.25
C TRP A 53 2.25 -11.65 5.48
N GLU A 54 2.30 -10.32 5.43
CA GLU A 54 1.86 -9.42 6.48
C GLU A 54 0.52 -8.80 6.09
N PHE A 55 -0.56 -9.32 6.66
CA PHE A 55 -1.92 -8.85 6.39
C PHE A 55 -2.31 -7.80 7.42
N THR A 56 -1.95 -6.53 7.16
CA THR A 56 -2.02 -5.42 8.11
C THR A 56 -2.42 -4.11 7.46
N ASN A 57 -2.74 -3.11 8.27
CA ASN A 57 -3.01 -1.73 7.87
C ASN A 57 -1.81 -0.82 8.18
N PRO A 58 -1.59 0.27 7.41
CA PRO A 58 -2.38 0.75 6.27
C PRO A 58 -2.19 -0.06 4.99
N HIS A 59 -1.10 -0.79 4.84
CA HIS A 59 -0.76 -1.62 3.69
C HIS A 59 -0.32 -3.00 4.13
N SER A 60 -0.73 -4.04 3.37
CA SER A 60 -0.24 -5.40 3.53
C SER A 60 1.04 -5.61 2.73
N TRP A 61 1.87 -6.58 3.12
CA TRP A 61 3.16 -6.82 2.47
C TRP A 61 3.38 -8.30 2.18
N LEU A 62 3.74 -8.59 0.94
CA LEU A 62 4.21 -9.89 0.51
C LEU A 62 5.72 -9.81 0.27
N ILE A 63 6.52 -10.53 1.07
CA ILE A 63 7.95 -10.69 0.81
C ILE A 63 8.14 -11.99 0.04
N LEU A 64 8.59 -11.85 -1.21
CA LEU A 64 8.80 -12.95 -2.15
C LEU A 64 10.30 -13.15 -2.38
N LEU A 65 10.77 -14.41 -2.28
CA LEU A 65 12.13 -14.80 -2.65
C LEU A 65 12.15 -15.21 -4.11
N VAL A 66 12.79 -14.43 -4.96
CA VAL A 66 12.96 -14.69 -6.38
C VAL A 66 14.40 -15.14 -6.63
N MET A 67 14.59 -16.27 -7.30
CA MET A 67 15.92 -16.77 -7.61
C MET A 67 16.55 -16.03 -8.78
N LYS A 68 17.75 -15.48 -8.57
CA LYS A 68 18.61 -14.93 -9.62
C LYS A 68 19.88 -15.80 -9.73
N GLY A 69 19.84 -16.76 -10.64
CA GLY A 69 20.78 -17.88 -10.58
C GLY A 69 20.59 -18.66 -9.29
N ASP A 70 21.65 -18.86 -8.52
CA ASP A 70 21.62 -19.59 -7.24
C ASP A 70 21.38 -18.68 -6.02
N THR A 71 21.18 -17.38 -6.24
CA THR A 71 21.01 -16.39 -5.16
C THR A 71 19.56 -15.99 -5.03
N PRO A 72 18.93 -16.16 -3.84
CA PRO A 72 17.60 -15.62 -3.58
C PRO A 72 17.67 -14.11 -3.38
N ILE A 73 16.80 -13.38 -4.10
CA ILE A 73 16.61 -11.93 -3.99
C ILE A 73 15.25 -11.68 -3.37
N GLU A 74 15.20 -10.84 -2.36
CA GLU A 74 13.94 -10.43 -1.74
C GLU A 74 13.26 -9.32 -2.55
N TYR A 75 11.98 -9.53 -2.85
CA TYR A 75 11.09 -8.53 -3.41
C TYR A 75 10.06 -8.14 -2.37
N SER A 76 9.98 -6.83 -2.05
CA SER A 76 8.94 -6.27 -1.17
C SER A 76 7.76 -5.82 -2.03
N ILE A 77 6.63 -6.51 -1.91
CA ILE A 77 5.46 -6.29 -2.74
C ILE A 77 4.35 -5.73 -1.85
N GLU A 78 3.95 -4.48 -2.14
CA GLU A 78 2.91 -3.76 -1.40
C GLU A 78 1.53 -4.16 -1.89
N GLY A 79 0.66 -4.53 -0.97
CA GLY A 79 -0.77 -4.70 -1.18
C GLY A 79 -1.57 -3.57 -0.52
N SER A 80 -2.83 -3.46 -0.85
CA SER A 80 -3.76 -2.50 -0.26
C SER A 80 -4.03 -2.77 1.22
N SER A 81 -4.89 -1.94 1.81
CA SER A 81 -5.39 -2.11 3.17
C SER A 81 -6.15 -3.43 3.34
N VAL A 82 -6.20 -3.92 4.57
CA VAL A 82 -6.95 -5.14 4.95
C VAL A 82 -8.39 -5.11 4.42
N ASN A 83 -9.10 -3.98 4.58
CA ASN A 83 -10.49 -3.85 4.14
C ASN A 83 -10.66 -3.99 2.62
N THR A 84 -9.72 -3.47 1.85
CA THR A 84 -9.72 -3.58 0.38
C THR A 84 -9.45 -5.03 -0.04
N LEU A 85 -8.41 -5.62 0.52
CA LEU A 85 -7.99 -6.98 0.19
C LEU A 85 -9.04 -8.04 0.56
N VAL A 86 -9.72 -7.91 1.70
CA VAL A 86 -10.82 -8.82 2.09
C VAL A 86 -11.93 -8.84 1.04
N ARG A 87 -12.31 -7.66 0.52
CA ARG A 87 -13.32 -7.58 -0.56
C ARG A 87 -12.89 -8.25 -1.86
N GLN A 88 -11.59 -8.44 -2.05
CA GLN A 88 -10.98 -9.07 -3.23
C GLN A 88 -10.59 -10.53 -2.98
N GLY A 89 -11.00 -11.11 -1.84
CA GLY A 89 -10.80 -12.52 -1.52
C GLY A 89 -9.49 -12.85 -0.81
N PHE A 90 -8.71 -11.85 -0.42
CA PHE A 90 -7.51 -12.07 0.39
C PHE A 90 -7.84 -12.16 1.89
N GLY A 91 -6.97 -12.80 2.66
CA GLY A 91 -7.06 -12.92 4.09
C GLY A 91 -5.69 -13.15 4.75
N PRO A 92 -5.65 -13.26 6.08
CA PRO A 92 -4.40 -13.43 6.82
C PRO A 92 -3.66 -14.73 6.48
N HIS A 93 -4.37 -15.73 5.96
CA HIS A 93 -3.82 -17.04 5.58
C HIS A 93 -3.81 -17.27 4.07
N THR A 94 -3.94 -16.21 3.27
CA THR A 94 -3.95 -16.31 1.79
C THR A 94 -2.65 -16.88 1.26
N PHE A 95 -1.52 -16.44 1.82
CA PHE A 95 -0.21 -16.95 1.47
C PHE A 95 0.49 -17.51 2.71
N SER A 96 1.22 -18.61 2.54
CA SER A 96 1.98 -19.26 3.60
C SER A 96 3.48 -19.24 3.30
N PRO A 97 4.34 -19.06 4.30
CA PRO A 97 5.79 -19.17 4.11
C PRO A 97 6.18 -20.49 3.45
N GLY A 98 7.06 -20.44 2.44
CA GLY A 98 7.47 -21.60 1.65
C GLY A 98 6.57 -21.91 0.44
N GLU A 99 5.42 -21.26 0.30
CA GLU A 99 4.53 -21.44 -0.83
C GLU A 99 5.14 -20.84 -2.11
N LYS A 100 5.01 -21.54 -3.24
CA LYS A 100 5.43 -21.01 -4.56
C LYS A 100 4.30 -20.24 -5.21
N LEU A 101 4.65 -19.05 -5.72
CA LEU A 101 3.72 -18.15 -6.38
C LEU A 101 4.30 -17.65 -7.71
N SER A 102 3.39 -17.41 -8.66
CA SER A 102 3.61 -16.50 -9.79
C SER A 102 2.92 -15.18 -9.48
N VAL A 103 3.68 -14.09 -9.38
CA VAL A 103 3.15 -12.79 -8.95
C VAL A 103 3.39 -11.75 -10.03
N THR A 104 2.34 -11.02 -10.41
CA THR A 104 2.44 -9.85 -11.29
C THR A 104 2.44 -8.60 -10.41
N ILE A 105 3.38 -7.71 -10.63
CA ILE A 105 3.53 -6.44 -9.91
C ILE A 105 3.58 -5.26 -10.86
N SER A 106 3.18 -4.07 -10.39
CA SER A 106 3.62 -2.79 -10.94
C SER A 106 4.95 -2.45 -10.27
N PRO A 107 6.09 -2.53 -10.97
CA PRO A 107 7.40 -2.39 -10.34
C PRO A 107 7.66 -0.98 -9.83
N LEU A 108 8.61 -0.83 -8.90
CA LEU A 108 9.12 0.47 -8.48
C LEU A 108 9.87 1.14 -9.64
N LYS A 109 9.55 2.43 -9.91
CA LYS A 109 10.25 3.25 -10.91
C LYS A 109 11.72 3.48 -10.58
N SER A 110 12.11 3.36 -9.31
CA SER A 110 13.50 3.43 -8.85
C SER A 110 14.37 2.27 -9.36
N GLY A 111 13.76 1.15 -9.75
CA GLY A 111 14.44 -0.08 -10.11
C GLY A 111 14.78 -0.99 -8.92
N ASP A 112 14.38 -0.60 -7.71
CA ASP A 112 14.53 -1.46 -6.53
C ASP A 112 13.66 -2.72 -6.62
N ASN A 113 14.02 -3.75 -5.86
CA ASN A 113 13.33 -5.03 -5.88
C ASN A 113 12.00 -4.93 -5.11
N GLY A 114 10.94 -4.58 -5.82
CA GLY A 114 9.61 -4.43 -5.24
C GLY A 114 8.61 -3.82 -6.21
N GLY A 115 7.40 -3.61 -5.72
CA GLY A 115 6.32 -3.05 -6.50
C GLY A 115 4.98 -3.17 -5.80
N ALA A 116 3.91 -2.73 -6.47
CA ALA A 116 2.54 -2.94 -6.02
C ALA A 116 2.00 -4.27 -6.56
N LEU A 117 1.30 -5.03 -5.72
CA LEU A 117 0.65 -6.27 -6.10
C LEU A 117 -0.46 -6.01 -7.14
N VAL A 118 -0.46 -6.79 -8.22
CA VAL A 118 -1.52 -6.77 -9.23
C VAL A 118 -2.26 -8.10 -9.25
N LYS A 119 -1.52 -9.19 -9.27
CA LYS A 119 -2.08 -10.54 -9.34
C LYS A 119 -1.13 -11.55 -8.71
N ALA A 120 -1.68 -12.54 -8.03
CA ALA A 120 -0.95 -13.72 -7.58
C ALA A 120 -1.64 -14.99 -8.09
N VAL A 121 -0.86 -15.97 -8.53
CA VAL A 121 -1.31 -17.30 -8.95
C VAL A 121 -0.61 -18.32 -8.08
N LYS A 122 -1.39 -19.15 -7.41
CA LYS A 122 -0.91 -20.25 -6.55
C LYS A 122 -0.62 -21.49 -7.38
N ALA A 123 0.15 -22.42 -6.83
CA ALA A 123 0.49 -23.68 -7.52
C ALA A 123 -0.73 -24.55 -7.85
N ASP A 124 -1.83 -24.42 -7.10
CA ASP A 124 -3.10 -25.11 -7.36
C ASP A 124 -3.98 -24.46 -8.44
N GLY A 125 -3.50 -23.34 -9.02
CA GLY A 125 -4.21 -22.58 -10.04
C GLY A 125 -5.14 -21.50 -9.49
N THR A 126 -5.23 -21.32 -8.18
CA THR A 126 -5.99 -20.21 -7.57
C THR A 126 -5.42 -18.87 -8.01
N ILE A 127 -6.28 -18.00 -8.52
CA ILE A 127 -5.91 -16.65 -8.98
C ILE A 127 -6.52 -15.62 -8.02
N LEU A 128 -5.68 -14.73 -7.53
CA LEU A 128 -6.06 -13.59 -6.71
C LEU A 128 -5.62 -12.32 -7.43
N THR A 129 -6.56 -11.40 -7.65
CA THR A 129 -6.28 -10.14 -8.35
C THR A 129 -6.53 -8.98 -7.41
N GLU A 130 -5.55 -8.12 -7.31
CA GLU A 130 -5.70 -6.84 -6.63
C GLU A 130 -6.00 -5.76 -7.68
N SER A 131 -7.23 -5.24 -7.65
CA SER A 131 -7.61 -4.09 -8.45
C SER A 131 -7.32 -2.84 -7.65
N PRO A 132 -6.57 -1.86 -8.19
CA PRO A 132 -6.48 -0.56 -7.56
C PRO A 132 -7.89 -0.03 -7.33
N THR A 133 -8.21 0.30 -6.08
CA THR A 133 -9.51 0.96 -5.80
C THR A 133 -9.43 2.34 -6.44
N PRO A 134 -10.32 2.70 -7.38
CA PRO A 134 -10.45 4.08 -7.79
C PRO A 134 -10.82 4.91 -6.55
N ASN A 135 -10.02 5.91 -6.21
CA ASN A 135 -10.39 6.92 -5.23
C ASN A 135 -11.53 7.79 -5.78
#